data_59ea0e38abd4a7d639558aaf6db49567
#
_entry.id   59ea0e38abd4a7d639558aaf6db49567
#
_cell.length_a   1.000
_cell.length_b   1.000
_cell.length_c   1.000
_cell.angle_alpha   90.00
_cell.angle_beta   90.00
_cell.angle_gamma   90.00
#
_symmetry.space_group_name_H-M   'P 1'
#
loop_
_entity.id
_entity.type
_entity.pdbx_description
1 polymer ?
#
loop_
_entity_poly.entity_id
_entity_poly.type
_entity_poly.pdbx_seq_one_letter_code
_entity_poly.pdbx_strand_id
1 'polypeptide(L)'
;LHYWLNLLQPLPFTQDVIVSLNPVHEIDPAHVIGEYDYAHPVFDLPAIQAQAHMPQLQGQQHTWFAGAWMGYGFHEDGFKAGRAVAQGLLARLAQ
;
A
#
# COMPACT_ATOMS: atom_id res chain seq x y z
N LEU A 1 -3.60 -16.26 -4.93
CA LEU A 1 -4.53 -15.59 -4.02
C LEU A 1 -5.60 -14.84 -4.81
N HIS A 2 -6.86 -15.06 -4.43
CA HIS A 2 -7.99 -14.45 -5.12
C HIS A 2 -8.87 -13.70 -4.13
N TYR A 3 -9.35 -12.54 -4.54
CA TYR A 3 -10.32 -11.75 -3.79
C TYR A 3 -11.61 -11.64 -4.59
N TRP A 4 -12.73 -12.05 -4.00
CA TRP A 4 -14.05 -11.85 -4.57
C TRP A 4 -14.61 -10.52 -4.09
N LEU A 5 -14.51 -9.49 -4.95
CA LEU A 5 -14.81 -8.11 -4.55
C LEU A 5 -16.27 -7.91 -4.15
N ASN A 6 -17.20 -8.64 -4.77
CA ASN A 6 -18.62 -8.53 -4.45
C ASN A 6 -18.95 -8.89 -3.00
N LEU A 7 -18.11 -9.71 -2.37
CA LEU A 7 -18.25 -10.07 -0.96
C LEU A 7 -17.59 -9.04 -0.03
N LEU A 8 -16.54 -8.39 -0.50
CA LEU A 8 -15.72 -7.49 0.31
C LEU A 8 -16.29 -6.07 0.40
N GLN A 9 -17.02 -5.64 -0.63
CA GLN A 9 -17.56 -4.29 -0.68
C GLN A 9 -18.86 -4.23 -1.48
N PRO A 10 -19.75 -3.27 -1.18
CA PRO A 10 -20.93 -3.05 -1.99
C PRO A 10 -20.54 -2.52 -3.37
N LEU A 11 -21.03 -3.17 -4.41
CA LEU A 11 -20.79 -2.79 -5.79
C LEU A 11 -22.11 -2.40 -6.47
N PRO A 12 -22.09 -1.45 -7.42
CA PRO A 12 -23.30 -1.00 -8.12
C PRO A 12 -23.80 -1.97 -9.20
N PHE A 13 -23.28 -3.19 -9.22
CA PHE A 13 -23.63 -4.25 -10.17
C PHE A 13 -23.57 -5.62 -9.49
N THR A 14 -24.18 -6.63 -10.14
CA THR A 14 -24.26 -8.01 -9.61
C THR A 14 -23.26 -8.97 -10.25
N GLN A 15 -22.59 -8.56 -11.31
CA GLN A 15 -21.57 -9.38 -11.96
C GLN A 15 -20.41 -9.63 -11.00
N ASP A 16 -19.95 -10.88 -10.92
CA ASP A 16 -18.81 -11.24 -10.09
C ASP A 16 -17.52 -10.62 -10.61
N VAL A 17 -16.77 -9.97 -9.72
CA VAL A 17 -15.46 -9.41 -10.02
C VAL A 17 -14.44 -10.01 -9.06
N ILE A 18 -13.39 -10.60 -9.62
CA ILE A 18 -12.35 -11.26 -8.88
C ILE A 18 -11.00 -10.60 -9.20
N VAL A 19 -10.24 -10.28 -8.17
CA VAL A 19 -8.85 -9.84 -8.29
C VAL A 19 -7.94 -11.00 -7.94
N SER A 20 -7.09 -11.40 -8.87
CA SER A 20 -6.17 -12.53 -8.71
C SER A 20 -4.73 -12.04 -8.67
N LEU A 21 -4.01 -12.42 -7.61
CA LEU A 21 -2.60 -12.13 -7.43
C LEU A 21 -1.80 -13.39 -7.72
N ASN A 22 -0.93 -13.34 -8.73
CA ASN A 22 -0.08 -14.45 -9.15
C ASN A 22 -0.88 -15.76 -9.26
N PRO A 23 -1.88 -15.82 -10.16
CA PRO A 23 -2.72 -17.02 -10.29
C PRO A 23 -1.88 -18.24 -10.66
N VAL A 24 -2.21 -19.40 -10.05
CA VAL A 24 -1.50 -20.67 -10.28
C VAL A 24 -1.91 -21.29 -11.61
N HIS A 25 -3.16 -21.05 -11.99
CA HIS A 25 -3.73 -21.55 -13.24
C HIS A 25 -3.97 -20.42 -14.21
N GLU A 26 -3.91 -20.72 -15.50
CA GLU A 26 -4.23 -19.77 -16.55
C GLU A 26 -5.71 -19.37 -16.45
N ILE A 27 -5.96 -18.07 -16.58
CA ILE A 27 -7.31 -17.51 -16.56
C ILE A 27 -7.77 -17.38 -18.01
N ASP A 28 -9.03 -17.78 -18.29
CA ASP A 28 -9.63 -17.62 -19.61
C ASP A 28 -9.55 -16.14 -20.04
N PRO A 29 -8.86 -15.83 -21.15
CA PRO A 29 -8.73 -14.46 -21.64
C PRO A 29 -10.06 -13.74 -21.86
N ALA A 30 -11.13 -14.46 -22.15
CA ALA A 30 -12.47 -13.89 -22.33
C ALA A 30 -13.02 -13.29 -21.03
N HIS A 31 -12.51 -13.71 -19.87
CA HIS A 31 -12.93 -13.23 -18.55
C HIS A 31 -11.96 -12.22 -17.94
N VAL A 32 -10.85 -11.92 -18.60
CA VAL A 32 -9.86 -10.95 -18.09
C VAL A 32 -10.32 -9.54 -18.45
N ILE A 33 -10.56 -8.71 -17.41
CA ILE A 33 -10.89 -7.29 -17.57
C ILE A 33 -9.61 -6.48 -17.73
N GLY A 34 -8.57 -6.83 -16.99
CA GLY A 34 -7.28 -6.15 -17.05
C GLY A 34 -6.21 -6.97 -16.38
N GLU A 35 -4.97 -6.75 -16.81
CA GLU A 35 -3.79 -7.39 -16.25
C GLU A 35 -2.75 -6.32 -15.96
N TYR A 36 -2.15 -6.37 -14.77
CA TYR A 36 -1.24 -5.35 -14.29
C TYR A 36 -0.03 -5.98 -13.61
N ASP A 37 1.14 -5.44 -13.88
CA ASP A 37 2.38 -5.86 -13.23
C ASP A 37 2.77 -4.82 -12.19
N TYR A 38 2.58 -5.17 -10.91
CA TYR A 38 2.88 -4.31 -9.78
C TYR A 38 4.00 -4.89 -8.93
N ALA A 39 4.94 -4.03 -8.54
CA ALA A 39 5.87 -4.34 -7.47
C ALA A 39 5.17 -4.16 -6.11
N HIS A 40 5.28 -5.17 -5.26
CA HIS A 40 4.68 -5.14 -3.91
C HIS A 40 5.79 -5.25 -2.86
N PRO A 41 5.77 -4.38 -1.83
CA PRO A 41 6.73 -4.52 -0.73
C PRO A 41 6.59 -5.87 -0.04
N VAL A 42 7.73 -6.47 0.29
CA VAL A 42 7.79 -7.70 1.10
C VAL A 42 8.16 -7.31 2.52
N PHE A 43 7.28 -7.62 3.48
CA PHE A 43 7.47 -7.27 4.89
C PHE A 43 8.23 -8.38 5.60
N ASP A 44 9.49 -8.56 5.22
CA ASP A 44 10.42 -9.47 5.89
C ASP A 44 11.04 -8.81 7.12
N LEU A 45 11.88 -9.55 7.84
CA LEU A 45 12.49 -9.02 9.06
C LEU A 45 13.37 -7.79 8.79
N PRO A 46 14.23 -7.76 7.75
CA PRO A 46 14.98 -6.54 7.43
C PRO A 46 14.10 -5.35 7.13
N ALA A 47 12.98 -5.53 6.43
CA ALA A 47 12.04 -4.45 6.13
C ALA A 47 11.41 -3.88 7.41
N ILE A 48 10.97 -4.74 8.31
CA ILE A 48 10.40 -4.31 9.61
C ILE A 48 11.45 -3.57 10.45
N GLN A 49 12.68 -4.07 10.49
CA GLN A 49 13.77 -3.39 11.20
C GLN A 49 14.08 -2.02 10.57
N ALA A 50 14.05 -1.91 9.25
CA ALA A 50 14.28 -0.65 8.54
C ALA A 50 13.20 0.39 8.86
N GLN A 51 11.95 -0.01 9.08
CA GLN A 51 10.88 0.93 9.47
C GLN A 51 11.22 1.72 10.74
N ALA A 52 11.90 1.10 11.70
CA ALA A 52 12.31 1.75 12.95
C ALA A 52 13.34 2.87 12.72
N HIS A 53 14.07 2.85 11.62
CA HIS A 53 15.06 3.87 11.26
C HIS A 53 14.50 5.02 10.44
N MET A 54 13.27 4.91 9.95
CA MET A 54 12.66 5.94 9.09
C MET A 54 12.60 7.32 9.76
N PRO A 55 12.30 7.46 11.06
CA PRO A 55 12.31 8.77 11.70
C PRO A 55 13.63 9.53 11.57
N GLN A 56 14.75 8.83 11.47
CA GLN A 56 16.07 9.45 11.32
C GLN A 56 16.29 10.05 9.93
N LEU A 57 15.57 9.55 8.93
CA LEU A 57 15.67 10.04 7.55
C LEU A 57 14.72 11.21 7.26
N GLN A 58 13.65 11.33 8.04
CA GLN A 58 12.63 12.34 7.80
C GLN A 58 13.19 13.74 7.95
N GLY A 59 12.93 14.57 6.95
CA GLY A 59 13.36 15.96 6.93
C GLY A 59 14.83 16.18 6.60
N GLN A 60 15.58 15.13 6.31
CA GLN A 60 16.96 15.26 5.83
C GLN A 60 16.96 15.77 4.39
N GLN A 61 17.84 16.74 4.07
CA GLN A 61 17.92 17.33 2.74
C GLN A 61 16.55 17.79 2.19
N HIS A 62 15.71 18.34 3.06
CA HIS A 62 14.36 18.81 2.72
C HIS A 62 13.46 17.70 2.13
N THR A 63 13.73 16.44 2.47
CA THR A 63 13.02 15.30 1.92
C THR A 63 12.26 14.56 3.01
N TRP A 64 11.02 14.21 2.71
CA TRP A 64 10.13 13.48 3.60
C TRP A 64 9.54 12.29 2.87
N PHE A 65 9.36 11.19 3.58
CA PHE A 65 8.85 9.94 3.03
C PHE A 65 7.55 9.55 3.72
N ALA A 66 6.58 9.10 2.95
CA ALA A 66 5.35 8.55 3.47
C ALA A 66 4.86 7.43 2.55
N GLY A 67 4.23 6.43 3.13
CA GLY A 67 3.63 5.33 2.38
C GLY A 67 3.18 4.21 3.29
N ALA A 68 2.28 3.39 2.80
CA ALA A 68 1.77 2.23 3.53
C ALA A 68 2.88 1.21 3.85
N TRP A 69 3.97 1.22 3.10
CA TRP A 69 5.13 0.36 3.31
C TRP A 69 5.87 0.67 4.62
N MET A 70 5.58 1.80 5.24
CA MET A 70 6.12 2.16 6.57
C MET A 70 5.37 1.45 7.72
N GLY A 71 4.33 0.71 7.43
CA GLY A 71 3.61 -0.20 8.30
C GLY A 71 3.47 -1.56 7.63
N TYR A 72 2.26 -2.04 7.49
CA TYR A 72 1.98 -3.36 6.90
C TYR A 72 1.25 -3.30 5.56
N GLY A 73 1.25 -2.16 4.90
CA GLY A 73 0.68 -2.01 3.56
C GLY A 73 -0.82 -1.74 3.52
N PHE A 74 -1.45 -1.44 4.65
CA PHE A 74 -2.87 -1.12 4.70
C PHE A 74 -3.13 0.37 4.47
N HIS A 75 -4.36 0.72 4.12
CA HIS A 75 -4.77 2.10 3.92
C HIS A 75 -4.48 2.97 5.16
N GLU A 76 -4.78 2.44 6.35
CA GLU A 76 -4.51 3.13 7.61
C GLU A 76 -3.02 3.40 7.81
N ASP A 77 -2.16 2.48 7.41
CA ASP A 77 -0.70 2.68 7.49
C ASP A 77 -0.24 3.82 6.60
N GLY A 78 -0.80 3.92 5.40
CA GLY A 78 -0.54 5.04 4.49
C GLY A 78 -1.01 6.37 5.05
N PHE A 79 -2.21 6.40 5.61
CA PHE A 79 -2.76 7.59 6.25
C PHE A 79 -1.92 8.05 7.44
N LYS A 80 -1.53 7.13 8.31
CA LYS A 80 -0.66 7.41 9.47
C LYS A 80 0.68 7.99 9.03
N ALA A 81 1.30 7.40 8.01
CA ALA A 81 2.58 7.87 7.50
C ALA A 81 2.48 9.31 6.95
N GLY A 82 1.46 9.59 6.16
CA GLY A 82 1.21 10.92 5.62
C GLY A 82 0.94 11.95 6.72
N ARG A 83 0.14 11.58 7.70
CA ARG A 83 -0.16 12.45 8.87
C ARG A 83 1.11 12.78 9.65
N ALA A 84 1.96 11.78 9.89
CA ALA A 84 3.22 11.99 10.62
C ALA A 84 4.16 12.96 9.87
N VAL A 85 4.24 12.82 8.54
CA VAL A 85 5.01 13.77 7.70
C VAL A 85 4.44 15.18 7.80
N ALA A 86 3.13 15.33 7.68
CA ALA A 86 2.49 16.64 7.78
C ALA A 86 2.76 17.29 9.13
N GLN A 87 2.64 16.56 10.22
CA GLN A 87 2.91 17.05 11.57
C GLN A 87 4.38 17.43 11.74
N GLY A 88 5.31 16.60 11.25
CA GLY A 88 6.74 16.89 11.31
C GLY A 88 7.13 18.13 10.51
N LEU A 89 6.56 18.27 9.32
CA LEU A 89 6.80 19.44 8.46
C LEU A 89 6.25 20.72 9.09
N LEU A 90 5.03 20.69 9.61
CA LEU A 90 4.44 21.85 10.28
C LEU A 90 5.23 22.25 11.51
N ALA A 91 5.71 21.30 12.32
CA ALA A 91 6.54 21.59 13.47
C ALA A 91 7.86 22.26 13.07
N ARG A 92 8.45 21.84 11.94
CA ARG A 92 9.69 22.44 11.42
C ARG A 92 9.45 23.88 10.89
N LEU A 93 8.34 24.10 10.22
CA LEU A 93 7.99 25.44 9.72
C LEU A 93 7.67 26.43 10.84
N ALA A 94 7.30 25.96 12.01
CA ALA A 94 7.00 26.80 13.17
C ALA A 94 8.26 27.24 13.96
N GLN A 95 9.43 26.73 13.60
CA GLN A 95 10.71 27.08 14.22
C GLN A 95 11.28 28.39 13.69
#